data_d37b5606386fb0fa779d96285ba70a78
#
_entry.id   d37b5606386fb0fa779d96285ba70a78
#
_cell.length_a   1.000
_cell.length_b   1.000
_cell.length_c   1.000
_cell.angle_alpha   90.00
_cell.angle_beta   90.00
_cell.angle_gamma   90.00
#
_symmetry.space_group_name_H-M   'P 1'
#
loop_
_entity.id
_entity.type
_entity.pdbx_description
1 polymer ?
#
loop_
_entity_poly.entity_id
_entity_poly.type
_entity_poly.pdbx_seq_one_letter_code
_entity_poly.pdbx_strand_id
1 'polypeptide(L)'
;MAVRSDFAECFRSGQCILMEGALGERLKNEYGIVFHEQLAMAPLVESRQGRAALKELWQEYGRIAIRYRLPFMATTPTRRLNAERLSGSGYDASMAEKNAALLREVKAQLQAEGLQEMYIGGMLGCCGDAYTGEGAIEDIGKAEAFHAFEAELFSAAGVDFLYAALQPCLSEAAGMARALARTGLPYIISFTLQRDGRLIDGSFLSEAIDYIDGAAIDAGRVPLCYMANCIHPDFAYEALCQPINQFDVVRERFCGIQANASAASYDVLEHGLKLPHSGADELAEGMLRLRRLCDCRIFGGCCGTDGSHIGAVAGKLAGMKF
;
A
#
# COMPACT_ATOMS: atom_id res chain seq x y z
N MET A 1 0.69 -24.35 -20.71
CA MET A 1 0.28 -23.48 -19.59
C MET A 1 1.50 -22.63 -19.26
N ALA A 2 1.44 -21.31 -19.45
CA ALA A 2 2.52 -20.42 -18.99
C ALA A 2 2.59 -20.54 -17.47
N VAL A 3 3.79 -20.77 -16.94
CA VAL A 3 4.05 -20.71 -15.50
C VAL A 3 3.71 -19.28 -15.08
N ARG A 4 2.71 -19.09 -14.21
CA ARG A 4 2.41 -17.78 -13.65
C ARG A 4 3.58 -17.41 -12.76
N SER A 5 4.22 -16.26 -13.02
CA SER A 5 5.24 -15.72 -12.13
C SER A 5 4.60 -15.40 -10.77
N ASP A 6 5.30 -15.67 -9.69
CA ASP A 6 4.87 -15.18 -8.38
C ASP A 6 5.12 -13.66 -8.28
N PHE A 7 4.55 -13.00 -7.25
CA PHE A 7 4.69 -11.55 -7.08
C PHE A 7 6.17 -11.12 -6.98
N ALA A 8 6.98 -11.89 -6.27
CA ALA A 8 8.39 -11.57 -6.09
C ALA A 8 9.19 -11.72 -7.40
N GLU A 9 8.84 -12.68 -8.25
CA GLU A 9 9.41 -12.83 -9.59
C GLU A 9 9.05 -11.66 -10.48
N CYS A 10 7.76 -11.27 -10.52
CA CYS A 10 7.31 -10.10 -11.27
C CYS A 10 8.05 -8.83 -10.81
N PHE A 11 8.13 -8.60 -9.50
CA PHE A 11 8.86 -7.46 -8.97
C PHE A 11 10.33 -7.45 -9.38
N ARG A 12 11.03 -8.60 -9.27
CA ARG A 12 12.45 -8.71 -9.65
C ARG A 12 12.71 -8.60 -11.15
N SER A 13 11.71 -8.82 -11.98
CA SER A 13 11.85 -8.64 -13.44
C SER A 13 12.13 -7.19 -13.85
N GLY A 14 11.95 -6.23 -12.93
CA GLY A 14 12.14 -4.81 -13.20
C GLY A 14 10.96 -4.13 -13.88
N GLN A 15 9.88 -4.85 -14.16
CA GLN A 15 8.66 -4.26 -14.72
C GLN A 15 8.02 -3.29 -13.74
N CYS A 16 7.39 -2.24 -14.27
CA CYS A 16 6.52 -1.38 -13.48
C CYS A 16 5.21 -2.10 -13.16
N ILE A 17 4.77 -2.02 -11.92
CA ILE A 17 3.54 -2.61 -11.42
C ILE A 17 2.57 -1.47 -11.08
N LEU A 18 1.38 -1.52 -11.66
CA LEU A 18 0.31 -0.58 -11.33
C LEU A 18 -0.43 -1.07 -10.09
N MET A 19 -0.70 -0.14 -9.16
CA MET A 19 -1.50 -0.41 -7.99
C MET A 19 -2.81 0.39 -8.06
N GLU A 20 -3.81 0.01 -7.27
CA GLU A 20 -5.07 0.75 -7.19
C GLU A 20 -4.88 2.23 -6.81
N GLY A 21 -5.85 3.08 -7.20
CA GLY A 21 -6.03 4.44 -6.68
C GLY A 21 -6.81 4.47 -5.37
N ALA A 22 -7.34 5.64 -5.00
CA ALA A 22 -8.12 5.80 -3.79
C ALA A 22 -9.33 4.85 -3.76
N LEU A 23 -9.51 4.18 -2.63
CA LEU A 23 -10.73 3.42 -2.32
C LEU A 23 -11.58 4.16 -1.30
N GLY A 24 -11.02 4.47 -0.12
CA GLY A 24 -11.78 4.98 1.01
C GLY A 24 -12.50 6.28 0.74
N GLU A 25 -11.82 7.27 0.16
CA GLU A 25 -12.41 8.56 -0.16
C GLU A 25 -13.50 8.43 -1.24
N ARG A 26 -13.23 7.64 -2.29
CA ARG A 26 -14.20 7.40 -3.37
C ARG A 26 -15.46 6.67 -2.86
N LEU A 27 -15.29 5.65 -2.00
CA LEU A 27 -16.41 4.94 -1.38
C LEU A 27 -17.32 5.87 -0.57
N LYS A 28 -16.75 6.85 0.15
CA LYS A 28 -17.52 7.87 0.87
C LYS A 28 -18.20 8.86 -0.07
N ASN A 29 -17.45 9.42 -1.01
CA ASN A 29 -17.90 10.56 -1.81
C ASN A 29 -18.78 10.17 -3.01
N GLU A 30 -18.45 9.05 -3.68
CA GLU A 30 -19.15 8.60 -4.89
C GLU A 30 -20.31 7.64 -4.57
N TYR A 31 -20.16 6.80 -3.53
CA TYR A 31 -21.13 5.76 -3.19
C TYR A 31 -21.90 6.04 -1.90
N GLY A 32 -21.57 7.11 -1.16
CA GLY A 32 -22.24 7.48 0.10
C GLY A 32 -22.07 6.42 1.21
N ILE A 33 -21.00 5.64 1.17
CA ILE A 33 -20.79 4.53 2.10
C ILE A 33 -20.22 5.06 3.43
N VAL A 34 -20.86 4.67 4.52
CA VAL A 34 -20.39 4.91 5.89
C VAL A 34 -19.57 3.72 6.34
N PHE A 35 -18.39 3.98 6.89
CA PHE A 35 -17.47 2.95 7.36
C PHE A 35 -17.79 2.49 8.78
N HIS A 36 -17.43 1.26 9.08
CA HIS A 36 -17.49 0.74 10.45
C HIS A 36 -16.49 1.47 11.35
N GLU A 37 -16.91 1.85 12.56
CA GLU A 37 -16.12 2.66 13.49
C GLU A 37 -14.75 2.04 13.80
N GLN A 38 -14.71 0.76 14.15
CA GLN A 38 -13.47 0.05 14.52
C GLN A 38 -12.70 -0.49 13.32
N LEU A 39 -13.40 -1.13 12.36
CA LEU A 39 -12.79 -1.90 11.27
C LEU A 39 -12.75 -1.16 9.93
N ALA A 40 -13.24 0.08 9.88
CA ALA A 40 -13.31 0.91 8.68
C ALA A 40 -13.97 0.17 7.50
N MET A 41 -13.22 -0.09 6.44
CA MET A 41 -13.74 -0.66 5.19
C MET A 41 -13.86 -2.20 5.21
N ALA A 42 -13.20 -2.89 6.14
CA ALA A 42 -13.15 -4.36 6.11
C ALA A 42 -14.54 -5.05 6.08
N PRO A 43 -15.56 -4.57 6.82
CA PRO A 43 -16.90 -5.17 6.77
C PRO A 43 -17.70 -4.91 5.50
N LEU A 44 -17.25 -4.04 4.62
CA LEU A 44 -17.97 -3.73 3.36
C LEU A 44 -18.15 -4.97 2.48
N VAL A 45 -17.27 -5.95 2.63
CA VAL A 45 -17.36 -7.23 1.93
C VAL A 45 -18.65 -7.99 2.24
N GLU A 46 -19.32 -7.74 3.37
CA GLU A 46 -20.57 -8.41 3.76
C GLU A 46 -21.83 -7.66 3.29
N SER A 47 -21.71 -6.39 2.93
CA SER A 47 -22.84 -5.64 2.42
C SER A 47 -22.93 -5.71 0.90
N ARG A 48 -24.16 -5.81 0.35
CA ARG A 48 -24.37 -5.81 -1.11
C ARG A 48 -23.81 -4.55 -1.78
N GLN A 49 -24.05 -3.39 -1.19
CA GLN A 49 -23.57 -2.11 -1.71
C GLN A 49 -22.05 -2.01 -1.62
N GLY A 50 -21.46 -2.36 -0.46
CA GLY A 50 -20.01 -2.30 -0.27
C GLY A 50 -19.25 -3.23 -1.22
N ARG A 51 -19.71 -4.48 -1.37
CA ARG A 51 -19.13 -5.42 -2.35
C ARG A 51 -19.19 -4.88 -3.78
N ALA A 52 -20.34 -4.33 -4.19
CA ALA A 52 -20.51 -3.81 -5.54
C ALA A 52 -19.56 -2.62 -5.80
N ALA A 53 -19.51 -1.67 -4.88
CA ALA A 53 -18.65 -0.49 -5.00
C ALA A 53 -17.15 -0.85 -5.01
N LEU A 54 -16.71 -1.73 -4.10
CA LEU A 54 -15.33 -2.22 -4.08
C LEU A 54 -14.95 -2.91 -5.40
N LYS A 55 -15.81 -3.79 -5.92
CA LYS A 55 -15.57 -4.47 -7.20
C LYS A 55 -15.46 -3.48 -8.35
N GLU A 56 -16.35 -2.51 -8.42
CA GLU A 56 -16.38 -1.50 -9.48
C GLU A 56 -15.08 -0.70 -9.50
N LEU A 57 -14.62 -0.22 -8.33
CA LEU A 57 -13.37 0.54 -8.21
C LEU A 57 -12.14 -0.29 -8.63
N TRP A 58 -12.00 -1.52 -8.13
CA TRP A 58 -10.87 -2.37 -8.52
C TRP A 58 -10.91 -2.76 -10.01
N GLN A 59 -12.11 -2.97 -10.58
CA GLN A 59 -12.25 -3.24 -12.00
C GLN A 59 -11.88 -2.04 -12.86
N GLU A 60 -12.23 -0.83 -12.44
CA GLU A 60 -11.80 0.41 -13.11
C GLU A 60 -10.28 0.47 -13.19
N TYR A 61 -9.57 0.31 -12.05
CA TYR A 61 -8.11 0.34 -12.04
C TYR A 61 -7.48 -0.84 -12.79
N GLY A 62 -8.04 -2.02 -12.66
CA GLY A 62 -7.57 -3.21 -13.38
C GLY A 62 -7.71 -3.10 -14.90
N ARG A 63 -8.79 -2.48 -15.40
CA ARG A 63 -8.96 -2.21 -16.85
C ARG A 63 -7.95 -1.21 -17.37
N ILE A 64 -7.49 -0.27 -16.54
CA ILE A 64 -6.36 0.60 -16.90
C ILE A 64 -5.10 -0.23 -17.08
N ALA A 65 -4.82 -1.16 -16.17
CA ALA A 65 -3.67 -2.07 -16.29
C ALA A 65 -3.76 -2.94 -17.58
N ILE A 66 -4.93 -3.45 -17.92
CA ILE A 66 -5.16 -4.17 -19.20
C ILE A 66 -4.81 -3.27 -20.40
N ARG A 67 -5.36 -2.05 -20.43
CA ARG A 67 -5.15 -1.09 -21.52
C ARG A 67 -3.68 -0.81 -21.80
N TYR A 68 -2.87 -0.71 -20.74
CA TYR A 68 -1.46 -0.38 -20.85
C TYR A 68 -0.52 -1.59 -20.70
N ARG A 69 -1.08 -2.81 -20.60
CA ARG A 69 -0.34 -4.08 -20.48
C ARG A 69 0.64 -4.10 -19.31
N LEU A 70 0.21 -3.56 -18.17
CA LEU A 70 0.98 -3.55 -16.94
C LEU A 70 0.49 -4.64 -15.99
N PRO A 71 1.37 -5.27 -15.20
CA PRO A 71 0.96 -6.04 -14.03
C PRO A 71 0.16 -5.15 -13.07
N PHE A 72 -0.86 -5.72 -12.42
CA PHE A 72 -1.70 -5.01 -11.47
C PHE A 72 -1.59 -5.63 -10.07
N MET A 73 -1.52 -4.80 -9.05
CA MET A 73 -1.64 -5.24 -7.67
C MET A 73 -2.77 -4.50 -6.97
N ALA A 74 -3.54 -5.21 -6.14
CA ALA A 74 -4.59 -4.65 -5.33
C ALA A 74 -4.52 -5.23 -3.92
N THR A 75 -4.89 -4.42 -2.94
CA THR A 75 -4.84 -4.82 -1.53
C THR A 75 -6.22 -4.92 -0.92
N THR A 76 -6.35 -5.81 0.07
CA THR A 76 -7.58 -5.89 0.86
C THR A 76 -7.80 -4.59 1.63
N PRO A 77 -9.05 -4.10 1.80
CA PRO A 77 -9.33 -2.83 2.49
C PRO A 77 -9.35 -3.02 4.01
N THR A 78 -8.32 -3.68 4.55
CA THR A 78 -8.30 -4.26 5.91
C THR A 78 -7.28 -3.60 6.84
N ARG A 79 -6.83 -2.39 6.55
CA ARG A 79 -5.84 -1.66 7.34
C ARG A 79 -6.12 -1.63 8.86
N ARG A 80 -7.37 -1.78 9.28
CA ARG A 80 -7.78 -1.76 10.68
C ARG A 80 -8.23 -3.14 11.20
N LEU A 81 -7.85 -4.23 10.56
CA LEU A 81 -8.27 -5.57 10.93
C LEU A 81 -7.29 -6.23 11.91
N ASN A 82 -7.10 -5.68 13.10
CA ASN A 82 -6.28 -6.29 14.13
C ASN A 82 -7.13 -6.95 15.24
N ALA A 83 -6.52 -7.75 16.10
CA ALA A 83 -7.20 -8.51 17.15
C ALA A 83 -7.97 -7.61 18.12
N GLU A 84 -7.38 -6.47 18.52
CA GLU A 84 -8.00 -5.54 19.46
C GLU A 84 -9.27 -4.92 18.87
N ARG A 85 -9.22 -4.47 17.61
CA ARG A 85 -10.35 -3.85 16.92
C ARG A 85 -11.43 -4.84 16.52
N LEU A 86 -11.07 -6.11 16.30
CA LEU A 86 -12.05 -7.20 16.11
C LEU A 86 -12.82 -7.49 17.39
N SER A 87 -12.15 -7.35 18.54
CA SER A 87 -12.79 -7.58 19.84
C SER A 87 -13.95 -6.58 20.05
N GLY A 88 -15.17 -7.10 20.18
CA GLY A 88 -16.36 -6.28 20.37
C GLY A 88 -16.93 -5.60 19.12
N SER A 89 -16.32 -5.81 17.94
CA SER A 89 -16.80 -5.22 16.69
C SER A 89 -18.05 -5.89 16.10
N GLY A 90 -18.39 -7.08 16.54
CA GLY A 90 -19.43 -7.92 15.94
C GLY A 90 -18.96 -8.75 14.74
N TYR A 91 -17.69 -8.66 14.37
CA TYR A 91 -17.06 -9.43 13.29
C TYR A 91 -15.96 -10.35 13.85
N ASP A 92 -15.47 -11.25 13.01
CA ASP A 92 -14.45 -12.23 13.38
C ASP A 92 -13.29 -12.30 12.37
N ALA A 93 -12.35 -13.18 12.62
CA ALA A 93 -11.16 -13.38 11.80
C ALA A 93 -11.44 -13.77 10.34
N SER A 94 -12.66 -14.27 10.04
CA SER A 94 -13.06 -14.60 8.65
C SER A 94 -13.08 -13.38 7.72
N MET A 95 -13.01 -12.16 8.26
CA MET A 95 -12.93 -10.94 7.49
C MET A 95 -11.72 -10.93 6.56
N ALA A 96 -10.58 -11.49 6.97
CA ALA A 96 -9.39 -11.57 6.12
C ALA A 96 -9.68 -12.41 4.86
N GLU A 97 -10.21 -13.61 5.05
CA GLU A 97 -10.56 -14.52 3.94
C GLU A 97 -11.66 -13.92 3.05
N LYS A 98 -12.72 -13.34 3.63
CA LYS A 98 -13.82 -12.74 2.85
C LYS A 98 -13.34 -11.61 1.94
N ASN A 99 -12.44 -10.76 2.43
CA ASN A 99 -11.85 -9.68 1.64
C ASN A 99 -10.90 -10.22 0.56
N ALA A 100 -10.06 -11.21 0.87
CA ALA A 100 -9.21 -11.87 -0.11
C ALA A 100 -10.04 -12.60 -1.18
N ALA A 101 -11.13 -13.27 -0.79
CA ALA A 101 -12.05 -13.92 -1.72
C ALA A 101 -12.70 -12.94 -2.69
N LEU A 102 -13.11 -11.76 -2.22
CA LEU A 102 -13.65 -10.71 -3.09
C LEU A 102 -12.64 -10.25 -4.15
N LEU A 103 -11.38 -10.06 -3.77
CA LEU A 103 -10.32 -9.72 -4.71
C LEU A 103 -10.01 -10.86 -5.69
N ARG A 104 -10.13 -12.14 -5.27
CA ARG A 104 -10.02 -13.28 -6.20
C ARG A 104 -11.14 -13.29 -7.24
N GLU A 105 -12.37 -12.90 -6.87
CA GLU A 105 -13.47 -12.72 -7.83
C GLU A 105 -13.13 -11.63 -8.85
N VAL A 106 -12.60 -10.48 -8.39
CA VAL A 106 -12.18 -9.38 -9.26
C VAL A 106 -11.04 -9.84 -10.18
N LYS A 107 -10.04 -10.53 -9.64
CA LYS A 107 -8.90 -11.08 -10.40
C LYS A 107 -9.39 -12.01 -11.53
N ALA A 108 -10.31 -12.92 -11.23
CA ALA A 108 -10.86 -13.84 -12.20
C ALA A 108 -11.60 -13.10 -13.34
N GLN A 109 -12.38 -12.07 -13.01
CA GLN A 109 -13.09 -11.24 -13.99
C GLN A 109 -12.13 -10.45 -14.89
N LEU A 110 -11.15 -9.76 -14.32
CA LEU A 110 -10.16 -8.99 -15.06
C LEU A 110 -9.28 -9.89 -15.94
N GLN A 111 -8.94 -11.10 -15.48
CA GLN A 111 -8.21 -12.07 -16.29
C GLN A 111 -9.04 -12.55 -17.50
N ALA A 112 -10.35 -12.71 -17.33
CA ALA A 112 -11.25 -13.01 -18.46
C ALA A 112 -11.35 -11.83 -19.44
N GLU A 113 -11.15 -10.59 -18.98
CA GLU A 113 -11.09 -9.38 -19.80
C GLU A 113 -9.70 -9.17 -20.44
N GLY A 114 -8.68 -9.97 -20.08
CA GLY A 114 -7.34 -9.94 -20.70
C GLY A 114 -6.20 -9.48 -19.80
N LEU A 115 -6.43 -9.27 -18.49
CA LEU A 115 -5.34 -8.95 -17.55
C LEU A 115 -4.39 -10.15 -17.43
N GLN A 116 -3.10 -9.91 -17.73
CA GLN A 116 -2.10 -10.99 -17.74
C GLN A 116 -1.72 -11.39 -16.31
N GLU A 117 -1.41 -10.40 -15.46
CA GLU A 117 -0.92 -10.60 -14.11
C GLU A 117 -1.67 -9.70 -13.13
N MET A 118 -2.16 -10.30 -12.05
CA MET A 118 -2.73 -9.58 -10.90
C MET A 118 -2.30 -10.24 -9.61
N TYR A 119 -1.88 -9.43 -8.65
CA TYR A 119 -1.43 -9.86 -7.34
C TYR A 119 -2.30 -9.26 -6.24
N ILE A 120 -2.67 -10.09 -5.27
CA ILE A 120 -3.56 -9.74 -4.16
C ILE A 120 -2.72 -9.59 -2.90
N GLY A 121 -2.71 -8.40 -2.31
CA GLY A 121 -2.04 -8.11 -1.05
C GLY A 121 -2.99 -8.15 0.15
N GLY A 122 -2.55 -8.77 1.24
CA GLY A 122 -3.18 -8.59 2.54
C GLY A 122 -2.68 -7.30 3.18
N MET A 123 -3.55 -6.31 3.36
CA MET A 123 -3.15 -5.02 3.93
C MET A 123 -3.28 -5.02 5.45
N LEU A 124 -2.18 -4.73 6.11
CA LEU A 124 -2.07 -4.48 7.55
C LEU A 124 -1.77 -2.99 7.79
N GLY A 125 -2.26 -2.42 8.87
CA GLY A 125 -1.93 -1.06 9.29
C GLY A 125 -1.20 -1.03 10.63
N CYS A 126 -0.74 0.14 11.05
CA CYS A 126 -0.18 0.34 12.38
C CYS A 126 -1.24 0.19 13.49
N CYS A 127 -0.79 -0.03 14.70
CA CYS A 127 -1.66 -0.14 15.89
C CYS A 127 -2.41 1.17 16.14
N GLY A 128 -1.66 2.26 16.26
CA GLY A 128 -2.16 3.58 16.59
C GLY A 128 -2.59 4.42 15.38
N ASP A 129 -2.33 5.71 15.48
CA ASP A 129 -2.58 6.69 14.42
C ASP A 129 -1.40 6.78 13.46
N ALA A 130 -1.66 6.60 12.18
CA ALA A 130 -0.66 6.55 11.13
C ALA A 130 -0.03 7.91 10.79
N TYR A 131 -0.65 9.02 11.19
CA TYR A 131 -0.25 10.37 10.81
C TYR A 131 0.38 11.15 11.97
N THR A 132 0.01 10.79 13.20
CA THR A 132 0.59 11.39 14.41
C THR A 132 1.59 10.47 15.11
N GLY A 133 1.53 9.16 14.86
CA GLY A 133 2.28 8.14 15.60
C GLY A 133 1.74 7.88 17.00
N GLU A 134 0.62 8.51 17.40
CA GLU A 134 0.01 8.29 18.70
C GLU A 134 -0.46 6.83 18.83
N GLY A 135 -0.07 6.19 19.94
CA GLY A 135 -0.40 4.78 20.19
C GLY A 135 0.43 3.77 19.40
N ALA A 136 1.52 4.19 18.75
CA ALA A 136 2.47 3.27 18.13
C ALA A 136 3.16 2.38 19.17
N ILE A 137 3.51 1.17 18.77
CA ILE A 137 4.18 0.21 19.67
C ILE A 137 5.70 0.41 19.61
N GLU A 138 6.29 0.91 20.70
CA GLU A 138 7.73 1.20 20.76
C GLU A 138 8.60 -0.05 20.95
N ASP A 139 8.06 -1.13 21.54
CA ASP A 139 8.77 -2.38 21.78
C ASP A 139 8.62 -3.32 20.59
N ILE A 140 9.72 -3.67 19.93
CA ILE A 140 9.75 -4.49 18.72
C ILE A 140 9.13 -5.88 18.96
N GLY A 141 9.38 -6.49 20.11
CA GLY A 141 8.83 -7.81 20.44
C GLY A 141 7.32 -7.76 20.64
N LYS A 142 6.81 -6.70 21.27
CA LYS A 142 5.37 -6.47 21.40
C LYS A 142 4.72 -6.19 20.03
N ALA A 143 5.37 -5.38 19.20
CA ALA A 143 4.90 -5.11 17.83
C ALA A 143 4.87 -6.39 16.98
N GLU A 144 5.91 -7.24 17.06
CA GLU A 144 5.91 -8.55 16.41
C GLU A 144 4.73 -9.41 16.88
N ALA A 145 4.51 -9.54 18.18
CA ALA A 145 3.41 -10.31 18.73
C ALA A 145 2.03 -9.77 18.34
N PHE A 146 1.88 -8.45 18.30
CA PHE A 146 0.64 -7.77 17.91
C PHE A 146 0.27 -8.04 16.44
N HIS A 147 1.23 -7.89 15.52
CA HIS A 147 0.99 -8.04 14.09
C HIS A 147 1.03 -9.49 13.59
N ALA A 148 1.53 -10.43 14.39
CA ALA A 148 1.54 -11.86 14.03
C ALA A 148 0.13 -12.39 13.74
N PHE A 149 -0.88 -11.94 14.48
CA PHE A 149 -2.27 -12.33 14.27
C PHE A 149 -2.77 -12.03 12.85
N GLU A 150 -2.60 -10.78 12.39
CA GLU A 150 -3.05 -10.38 11.05
C GLU A 150 -2.22 -11.06 9.96
N ALA A 151 -0.90 -11.18 10.17
CA ALA A 151 0.02 -11.83 9.24
C ALA A 151 -0.39 -13.29 8.98
N GLU A 152 -0.72 -14.04 10.04
CA GLU A 152 -1.19 -15.41 9.95
C GLU A 152 -2.55 -15.52 9.25
N LEU A 153 -3.49 -14.61 9.55
CA LEU A 153 -4.80 -14.59 8.89
C LEU A 153 -4.68 -14.42 7.38
N PHE A 154 -3.88 -13.46 6.91
CA PHE A 154 -3.71 -13.25 5.48
C PHE A 154 -2.89 -14.33 4.81
N SER A 155 -1.91 -14.91 5.50
CA SER A 155 -1.19 -16.08 5.00
C SER A 155 -2.15 -17.26 4.80
N ALA A 156 -3.02 -17.52 5.77
CA ALA A 156 -4.06 -18.56 5.67
C ALA A 156 -5.09 -18.24 4.57
N ALA A 157 -5.43 -16.97 4.36
CA ALA A 157 -6.31 -16.53 3.29
C ALA A 157 -5.69 -16.64 1.88
N GLY A 158 -4.43 -17.03 1.76
CA GLY A 158 -3.78 -17.31 0.48
C GLY A 158 -3.61 -16.08 -0.41
N VAL A 159 -3.24 -14.94 0.19
CA VAL A 159 -2.84 -13.73 -0.56
C VAL A 159 -1.47 -13.93 -1.22
N ASP A 160 -1.20 -13.17 -2.29
CA ASP A 160 0.07 -13.29 -3.03
C ASP A 160 1.23 -12.61 -2.28
N PHE A 161 0.96 -11.58 -1.46
CA PHE A 161 1.94 -10.84 -0.65
C PHE A 161 1.27 -10.16 0.55
N LEU A 162 2.09 -9.65 1.49
CA LEU A 162 1.63 -8.84 2.62
C LEU A 162 2.06 -7.38 2.45
N TYR A 163 1.19 -6.46 2.85
CA TYR A 163 1.42 -5.03 2.68
C TYR A 163 1.21 -4.28 4.00
N ALA A 164 2.31 -3.92 4.66
CA ALA A 164 2.31 -3.08 5.85
C ALA A 164 2.18 -1.61 5.44
N ALA A 165 0.96 -1.10 5.44
CA ALA A 165 0.65 0.25 4.95
C ALA A 165 0.74 1.31 6.06
N LEU A 166 1.18 2.53 5.70
CA LEU A 166 1.12 3.70 6.57
C LEU A 166 1.86 3.51 7.91
N GLN A 167 3.10 3.02 7.86
CA GLN A 167 3.89 2.82 9.07
C GLN A 167 4.52 4.15 9.53
N PRO A 168 4.14 4.69 10.70
CA PRO A 168 4.63 5.99 11.17
C PRO A 168 5.96 5.88 11.93
N CYS A 169 6.26 4.73 12.51
CA CYS A 169 7.33 4.54 13.49
C CYS A 169 8.23 3.37 13.14
N LEU A 170 9.53 3.57 13.31
CA LEU A 170 10.56 2.56 13.04
C LEU A 170 10.37 1.29 13.88
N SER A 171 10.17 1.44 15.20
CA SER A 171 10.09 0.29 16.12
C SER A 171 8.94 -0.64 15.78
N GLU A 172 7.76 -0.08 15.53
CA GLU A 172 6.58 -0.86 15.16
C GLU A 172 6.76 -1.51 13.77
N ALA A 173 7.28 -0.77 12.80
CA ALA A 173 7.55 -1.30 11.47
C ALA A 173 8.57 -2.46 11.51
N ALA A 174 9.58 -2.39 12.38
CA ALA A 174 10.55 -3.48 12.55
C ALA A 174 9.91 -4.73 13.18
N GLY A 175 9.08 -4.57 14.19
CA GLY A 175 8.34 -5.69 14.80
C GLY A 175 7.36 -6.31 13.82
N MET A 176 6.62 -5.48 13.09
CA MET A 176 5.73 -5.92 12.01
C MET A 176 6.52 -6.69 10.94
N ALA A 177 7.66 -6.18 10.47
CA ALA A 177 8.48 -6.86 9.48
C ALA A 177 8.88 -8.27 9.94
N ARG A 178 9.23 -8.47 11.22
CA ARG A 178 9.52 -9.80 11.78
C ARG A 178 8.31 -10.72 11.76
N ALA A 179 7.12 -10.21 12.11
CA ALA A 179 5.88 -10.98 12.03
C ALA A 179 5.57 -11.42 10.59
N LEU A 180 5.69 -10.49 9.64
CA LEU A 180 5.44 -10.77 8.22
C LEU A 180 6.46 -11.76 7.64
N ALA A 181 7.75 -11.63 8.00
CA ALA A 181 8.81 -12.54 7.56
C ALA A 181 8.52 -14.00 7.90
N ARG A 182 7.97 -14.27 9.10
CA ARG A 182 7.64 -15.63 9.57
C ARG A 182 6.60 -16.34 8.73
N THR A 183 5.78 -15.61 7.98
CA THR A 183 4.76 -16.22 7.08
C THR A 183 5.39 -16.86 5.84
N GLY A 184 6.62 -16.50 5.48
CA GLY A 184 7.27 -16.92 4.25
C GLY A 184 6.76 -16.24 2.98
N LEU A 185 5.71 -15.42 3.05
CA LEU A 185 5.22 -14.63 1.92
C LEU A 185 6.15 -13.44 1.63
N PRO A 186 6.24 -12.99 0.36
CA PRO A 186 6.84 -11.69 0.08
C PRO A 186 6.02 -10.58 0.76
N TYR A 187 6.69 -9.54 1.23
CA TYR A 187 6.00 -8.42 1.88
C TYR A 187 6.67 -7.08 1.60
N ILE A 188 5.89 -6.03 1.74
CA ILE A 188 6.28 -4.63 1.52
C ILE A 188 6.01 -3.85 2.80
N ILE A 189 6.95 -3.00 3.19
CA ILE A 189 6.74 -1.98 4.23
C ILE A 189 6.56 -0.63 3.57
N SER A 190 5.49 0.07 3.89
CA SER A 190 5.20 1.38 3.33
C SER A 190 4.98 2.41 4.43
N PHE A 191 5.76 3.48 4.39
CA PHE A 191 5.86 4.48 5.44
C PHE A 191 4.92 5.66 5.24
N THR A 192 4.54 6.29 6.36
CA THR A 192 4.10 7.67 6.39
C THR A 192 5.36 8.53 6.44
N LEU A 193 5.75 9.07 5.27
CA LEU A 193 6.99 9.80 5.09
C LEU A 193 6.73 11.31 5.11
N GLN A 194 7.52 12.05 5.88
CA GLN A 194 7.49 13.51 5.92
C GLN A 194 8.36 14.13 4.81
N ARG A 195 8.08 15.38 4.46
CA ARG A 195 8.80 16.13 3.42
C ARG A 195 10.29 16.34 3.71
N ASP A 196 10.67 16.35 4.99
CA ASP A 196 12.05 16.44 5.44
C ASP A 196 12.84 15.13 5.38
N GLY A 197 12.19 14.06 4.92
CA GLY A 197 12.80 12.74 4.72
C GLY A 197 12.76 11.83 5.92
N ARG A 198 11.97 12.17 6.95
CA ARG A 198 11.81 11.40 8.18
C ARG A 198 10.46 10.69 8.21
N LEU A 199 10.39 9.63 9.00
CA LEU A 199 9.15 9.05 9.49
C LEU A 199 8.52 9.98 10.54
N ILE A 200 7.29 9.68 10.95
CA ILE A 200 6.56 10.50 11.95
C ILE A 200 7.27 10.52 13.32
N ASP A 201 7.91 9.41 13.70
CA ASP A 201 8.70 9.31 14.94
C ASP A 201 10.06 10.05 14.89
N GLY A 202 10.39 10.68 13.77
CA GLY A 202 11.62 11.39 13.53
C GLY A 202 12.80 10.55 13.03
N SER A 203 12.64 9.24 12.90
CA SER A 203 13.65 8.34 12.31
C SER A 203 13.89 8.67 10.84
N PHE A 204 15.13 8.56 10.38
CA PHE A 204 15.45 8.73 8.96
C PHE A 204 15.04 7.52 8.14
N LEU A 205 14.59 7.75 6.92
CA LEU A 205 14.20 6.67 6.00
C LEU A 205 15.35 5.69 5.76
N SER A 206 16.59 6.17 5.58
CA SER A 206 17.77 5.33 5.40
C SER A 206 18.03 4.43 6.61
N GLU A 207 17.96 5.00 7.81
CA GLU A 207 18.10 4.29 9.07
C GLU A 207 16.99 3.23 9.25
N ALA A 208 15.76 3.61 8.93
CA ALA A 208 14.61 2.70 9.02
C ALA A 208 14.78 1.48 8.11
N ILE A 209 15.22 1.68 6.87
CA ILE A 209 15.46 0.58 5.93
C ILE A 209 16.54 -0.37 6.46
N ASP A 210 17.71 0.15 6.83
CA ASP A 210 18.82 -0.65 7.33
C ASP A 210 18.44 -1.43 8.60
N TYR A 211 17.77 -0.76 9.52
CA TYR A 211 17.37 -1.36 10.79
C TYR A 211 16.33 -2.47 10.59
N ILE A 212 15.31 -2.24 9.77
CA ILE A 212 14.25 -3.21 9.51
C ILE A 212 14.80 -4.42 8.75
N ASP A 213 15.67 -4.22 7.76
CA ASP A 213 16.32 -5.32 7.05
C ASP A 213 17.14 -6.19 8.03
N GLY A 214 17.91 -5.55 8.92
CA GLY A 214 18.65 -6.25 9.99
C GLY A 214 17.74 -7.03 10.94
N ALA A 215 16.67 -6.41 11.41
CA ALA A 215 15.72 -7.04 12.33
C ALA A 215 14.92 -8.20 11.70
N ALA A 216 14.67 -8.14 10.39
CA ALA A 216 13.89 -9.13 9.67
C ALA A 216 14.71 -10.32 9.17
N ILE A 217 16.04 -10.19 9.03
CA ILE A 217 16.90 -11.24 8.49
C ILE A 217 16.88 -12.51 9.38
N ASP A 218 16.86 -12.32 10.68
CA ASP A 218 16.80 -13.41 11.65
C ASP A 218 15.42 -14.07 11.70
N ALA A 219 14.38 -13.39 11.23
CA ALA A 219 13.03 -13.92 11.08
C ALA A 219 12.82 -14.69 9.76
N GLY A 220 13.83 -14.70 8.89
CA GLY A 220 13.91 -15.56 7.70
C GLY A 220 13.74 -14.84 6.36
N ARG A 221 13.26 -13.59 6.32
CA ARG A 221 13.08 -12.85 5.07
C ARG A 221 13.03 -11.33 5.31
N VAL A 222 13.81 -10.60 4.55
CA VAL A 222 13.70 -9.13 4.52
C VAL A 222 12.50 -8.67 3.65
N PRO A 223 11.98 -7.44 3.84
CA PRO A 223 10.98 -6.86 2.94
C PRO A 223 11.40 -6.96 1.48
N LEU A 224 10.46 -7.17 0.57
CA LEU A 224 10.75 -7.14 -0.86
C LEU A 224 11.22 -5.75 -1.28
N CYS A 225 10.56 -4.73 -0.77
CA CYS A 225 10.93 -3.33 -0.91
C CYS A 225 10.24 -2.46 0.13
N TYR A 226 10.58 -1.17 0.09
CA TYR A 226 9.94 -0.11 0.85
C TYR A 226 9.21 0.87 -0.05
N MET A 227 8.13 1.47 0.47
CA MET A 227 7.29 2.44 -0.24
C MET A 227 6.90 3.60 0.69
N ALA A 228 6.21 4.59 0.13
CA ALA A 228 5.50 5.60 0.91
C ALA A 228 4.02 5.65 0.56
N ASN A 229 3.19 5.91 1.56
CA ASN A 229 1.75 6.11 1.40
C ASN A 229 1.36 7.56 1.67
N CYS A 230 0.27 7.98 1.02
CA CYS A 230 -0.44 9.21 1.35
C CYS A 230 0.45 10.47 1.32
N ILE A 231 1.43 10.51 0.46
CA ILE A 231 2.34 11.65 0.25
C ILE A 231 2.23 12.13 -1.20
N HIS A 232 2.27 13.45 -1.42
CA HIS A 232 2.35 13.99 -2.77
C HIS A 232 3.70 13.63 -3.41
N PRO A 233 3.77 13.28 -4.72
CA PRO A 233 5.02 12.87 -5.35
C PRO A 233 6.15 13.89 -5.24
N ASP A 234 5.85 15.19 -5.24
CA ASP A 234 6.84 16.24 -5.07
C ASP A 234 7.47 16.23 -3.67
N PHE A 235 6.65 15.98 -2.64
CA PHE A 235 7.14 15.87 -1.27
C PHE A 235 7.95 14.59 -1.07
N ALA A 236 7.53 13.48 -1.71
CA ALA A 236 8.33 12.27 -1.72
C ALA A 236 9.68 12.49 -2.42
N TYR A 237 9.69 13.22 -3.54
CA TYR A 237 10.93 13.58 -4.23
C TYR A 237 11.84 14.43 -3.35
N GLU A 238 11.31 15.47 -2.69
CA GLU A 238 12.07 16.30 -1.76
C GLU A 238 12.63 15.49 -0.59
N ALA A 239 11.82 14.60 -0.01
CA ALA A 239 12.22 13.71 1.07
C ALA A 239 13.40 12.81 0.67
N LEU A 240 13.32 12.20 -0.53
CA LEU A 240 14.39 11.36 -1.07
C LEU A 240 15.63 12.14 -1.46
N CYS A 241 15.51 13.44 -1.80
CA CYS A 241 16.63 14.32 -2.10
C CYS A 241 17.34 14.88 -0.86
N GLN A 242 16.80 14.68 0.35
CA GLN A 242 17.48 15.10 1.57
C GLN A 242 18.85 14.40 1.71
N PRO A 243 19.92 15.10 2.11
CA PRO A 243 21.26 14.51 2.23
C PRO A 243 21.30 13.22 3.04
N ILE A 244 20.45 13.13 4.07
CA ILE A 244 20.35 11.98 4.95
C ILE A 244 19.76 10.74 4.27
N ASN A 245 19.06 10.91 3.13
CA ASN A 245 18.46 9.81 2.36
C ASN A 245 19.21 9.57 1.03
N GLN A 246 20.34 10.25 0.78
CA GLN A 246 21.16 10.09 -0.42
C GLN A 246 22.12 8.90 -0.31
N PHE A 247 21.63 7.74 0.14
CA PHE A 247 22.38 6.49 0.27
C PHE A 247 21.89 5.47 -0.74
N ASP A 248 22.79 4.58 -1.16
CA ASP A 248 22.46 3.52 -2.11
C ASP A 248 21.33 2.62 -1.60
N VAL A 249 21.29 2.33 -0.29
CA VAL A 249 20.21 1.56 0.33
C VAL A 249 18.83 2.16 0.05
N VAL A 250 18.67 3.49 0.13
CA VAL A 250 17.40 4.15 -0.19
C VAL A 250 17.09 4.04 -1.68
N ARG A 251 18.08 4.27 -2.54
CA ARG A 251 17.89 4.20 -4.01
C ARG A 251 17.49 2.82 -4.50
N GLU A 252 18.04 1.77 -3.89
CA GLU A 252 17.79 0.40 -4.28
C GLU A 252 16.55 -0.21 -3.61
N ARG A 253 16.25 0.22 -2.37
CA ARG A 253 15.21 -0.41 -1.55
C ARG A 253 13.88 0.34 -1.56
N PHE A 254 13.88 1.68 -1.81
CA PHE A 254 12.64 2.45 -1.94
C PHE A 254 12.10 2.32 -3.36
N CYS A 255 11.04 1.52 -3.54
CA CYS A 255 10.61 1.08 -4.86
C CYS A 255 9.17 1.45 -5.22
N GLY A 256 8.49 2.27 -4.44
CA GLY A 256 7.12 2.60 -4.81
C GLY A 256 6.45 3.70 -4.00
N ILE A 257 5.28 4.12 -4.49
CA ILE A 257 4.45 5.14 -3.87
C ILE A 257 2.96 4.87 -4.11
N GLN A 258 2.15 5.05 -3.06
CA GLN A 258 0.72 5.33 -3.19
C GLN A 258 0.50 6.82 -2.94
N ALA A 259 0.42 7.58 -4.04
CA ALA A 259 0.48 9.03 -4.01
C ALA A 259 -0.85 9.70 -3.66
N ASN A 260 -0.78 10.80 -2.91
CA ASN A 260 -1.87 11.76 -2.80
C ASN A 260 -1.92 12.69 -4.01
N ALA A 261 -3.11 13.03 -4.45
CA ALA A 261 -3.31 14.07 -5.45
C ALA A 261 -3.23 15.50 -4.87
N SER A 262 -3.30 15.66 -3.55
CA SER A 262 -3.17 16.97 -2.91
C SER A 262 -1.80 17.14 -2.27
N ALA A 263 -1.17 18.29 -2.49
CA ALA A 263 0.07 18.72 -1.85
C ALA A 263 -0.17 19.38 -0.48
N ALA A 264 -1.22 18.96 0.25
CA ALA A 264 -1.48 19.42 1.60
C ALA A 264 -0.79 18.53 2.64
N SER A 265 -0.49 19.10 3.81
CA SER A 265 -0.04 18.31 4.96
C SER A 265 -1.15 17.38 5.46
N TYR A 266 -0.77 16.34 6.18
CA TYR A 266 -1.72 15.37 6.76
C TYR A 266 -2.80 16.04 7.62
N ASP A 267 -2.44 17.03 8.45
CA ASP A 267 -3.35 17.78 9.30
C ASP A 267 -4.47 18.49 8.53
N VAL A 268 -4.15 18.98 7.33
CA VAL A 268 -5.11 19.71 6.47
C VAL A 268 -6.01 18.73 5.71
N LEU A 269 -5.49 17.56 5.33
CA LEU A 269 -6.26 16.50 4.67
C LEU A 269 -7.32 15.90 5.58
N GLU A 270 -7.05 15.80 6.87
CA GLU A 270 -7.97 15.23 7.85
C GLU A 270 -9.19 16.14 8.15
N HIS A 271 -9.03 17.46 8.03
CA HIS A 271 -10.06 18.43 8.34
C HIS A 271 -11.03 18.75 7.19
N GLY A 272 -10.96 18.02 6.07
CA GLY A 272 -12.01 18.01 5.03
C GLY A 272 -12.16 19.29 4.20
N LEU A 273 -11.15 20.16 4.19
CA LEU A 273 -11.13 21.32 3.30
C LEU A 273 -10.98 20.85 1.85
N LYS A 274 -11.77 21.39 0.92
CA LYS A 274 -11.54 21.20 -0.51
C LYS A 274 -10.21 21.84 -0.89
N LEU A 275 -9.18 21.00 -0.94
CA LEU A 275 -7.84 21.43 -1.34
C LEU A 275 -7.69 21.35 -2.86
N PRO A 276 -6.86 22.21 -3.46
CA PRO A 276 -6.50 22.03 -4.84
C PRO A 276 -5.80 20.67 -5.00
N HIS A 277 -6.33 19.85 -5.90
CA HIS A 277 -5.72 18.59 -6.30
C HIS A 277 -4.88 18.82 -7.53
N SER A 278 -3.69 18.23 -7.57
CA SER A 278 -2.88 18.16 -8.78
C SER A 278 -3.66 17.44 -9.87
N GLY A 279 -3.57 17.96 -11.10
CA GLY A 279 -4.13 17.28 -12.25
C GLY A 279 -3.45 15.92 -12.50
N ALA A 280 -4.16 15.03 -13.19
CA ALA A 280 -3.68 13.68 -13.45
C ALA A 280 -2.28 13.63 -14.12
N ASP A 281 -2.03 14.53 -15.08
CA ASP A 281 -0.73 14.62 -15.76
C ASP A 281 0.39 15.12 -14.84
N GLU A 282 0.11 16.10 -13.98
CA GLU A 282 1.06 16.64 -13.00
C GLU A 282 1.48 15.57 -11.98
N LEU A 283 0.48 14.84 -11.43
CA LEU A 283 0.74 13.72 -10.52
C LEU A 283 1.62 12.66 -11.18
N ALA A 284 1.29 12.29 -12.42
CA ALA A 284 2.05 11.29 -13.17
C ALA A 284 3.49 11.74 -13.45
N GLU A 285 3.72 13.00 -13.80
CA GLU A 285 5.09 13.52 -13.95
C GLU A 285 5.89 13.48 -12.64
N GLY A 286 5.26 13.83 -11.53
CA GLY A 286 5.87 13.72 -10.21
C GLY A 286 6.30 12.28 -9.89
N MET A 287 5.42 11.30 -10.15
CA MET A 287 5.74 9.89 -9.96
C MET A 287 6.88 9.40 -10.85
N LEU A 288 6.93 9.85 -12.12
CA LEU A 288 8.03 9.51 -13.01
C LEU A 288 9.37 10.12 -12.59
N ARG A 289 9.36 11.27 -11.92
CA ARG A 289 10.59 11.83 -11.33
C ARG A 289 11.17 10.91 -10.26
N LEU A 290 10.31 10.30 -9.43
CA LEU A 290 10.75 9.31 -8.44
C LEU A 290 11.42 8.10 -9.10
N ARG A 291 10.86 7.59 -10.21
CA ARG A 291 11.49 6.49 -10.96
C ARG A 291 12.89 6.82 -11.48
N ARG A 292 13.15 8.07 -11.81
CA ARG A 292 14.49 8.49 -12.27
C ARG A 292 15.49 8.67 -11.11
N LEU A 293 14.97 8.87 -9.90
CA LEU A 293 15.77 9.11 -8.70
C LEU A 293 16.17 7.81 -8.00
N CYS A 294 15.26 6.84 -7.94
CA CYS A 294 15.42 5.57 -7.25
C CYS A 294 14.77 4.45 -8.06
N ASP A 295 14.88 3.21 -7.59
CA ASP A 295 14.33 2.04 -8.28
C ASP A 295 12.81 1.91 -8.12
N CYS A 296 12.08 3.03 -8.19
CA CYS A 296 10.62 3.04 -8.11
C CYS A 296 10.00 2.30 -9.29
N ARG A 297 9.24 1.25 -8.97
CA ARG A 297 8.55 0.41 -9.95
C ARG A 297 7.10 0.08 -9.57
N ILE A 298 6.65 0.42 -8.36
CA ILE A 298 5.26 0.26 -7.91
C ILE A 298 4.62 1.64 -7.82
N PHE A 299 3.52 1.85 -8.55
CA PHE A 299 2.84 3.14 -8.65
C PHE A 299 1.34 2.97 -8.42
N GLY A 300 0.84 3.57 -7.35
CA GLY A 300 -0.57 3.59 -6.97
C GLY A 300 -1.01 4.96 -6.47
N GLY A 301 -2.29 5.07 -6.17
CA GLY A 301 -2.88 6.29 -5.65
C GLY A 301 -3.45 6.12 -4.24
N CYS A 302 -3.51 7.23 -3.53
CA CYS A 302 -4.16 7.37 -2.24
C CYS A 302 -5.21 8.50 -2.32
N CYS A 303 -5.39 9.30 -1.29
CA CYS A 303 -6.41 10.34 -1.24
C CYS A 303 -6.39 11.28 -2.45
N GLY A 304 -7.58 11.61 -2.97
CA GLY A 304 -7.77 12.49 -4.12
C GLY A 304 -7.49 11.89 -5.49
N THR A 305 -7.06 10.62 -5.58
CA THR A 305 -6.79 9.97 -6.87
C THR A 305 -7.98 9.14 -7.34
N ASP A 306 -8.15 9.04 -8.65
CA ASP A 306 -9.17 8.25 -9.34
C ASP A 306 -8.59 7.56 -10.58
N GLY A 307 -9.44 6.97 -11.42
CA GLY A 307 -9.04 6.31 -12.66
C GLY A 307 -8.32 7.23 -13.65
N SER A 308 -8.58 8.54 -13.65
CA SER A 308 -7.89 9.49 -14.53
C SER A 308 -6.42 9.65 -14.14
N HIS A 309 -6.15 9.74 -12.85
CA HIS A 309 -4.79 9.82 -12.28
C HIS A 309 -4.01 8.53 -12.56
N ILE A 310 -4.59 7.37 -12.24
CA ILE A 310 -3.94 6.07 -12.48
C ILE A 310 -3.75 5.83 -13.98
N GLY A 311 -4.69 6.27 -14.82
CA GLY A 311 -4.59 6.20 -16.27
C GLY A 311 -3.44 7.04 -16.84
N ALA A 312 -3.24 8.26 -16.32
CA ALA A 312 -2.13 9.13 -16.72
C ALA A 312 -0.77 8.50 -16.34
N VAL A 313 -0.66 7.97 -15.11
CA VAL A 313 0.54 7.26 -14.64
C VAL A 313 0.84 6.07 -15.55
N ALA A 314 -0.15 5.20 -15.78
CA ALA A 314 0.00 4.01 -16.62
C ALA A 314 0.40 4.36 -18.08
N GLY A 315 -0.20 5.42 -18.64
CA GLY A 315 0.13 5.89 -19.99
C GLY A 315 1.58 6.35 -20.13
N LYS A 316 2.09 7.07 -19.12
CA LYS A 316 3.49 7.52 -19.10
C LYS A 316 4.46 6.35 -18.89
N LEU A 317 4.13 5.40 -18.00
CA LEU A 317 4.95 4.19 -17.78
C LEU A 317 5.05 3.33 -19.06
N ALA A 318 3.93 3.11 -19.78
CA ALA A 318 3.92 2.35 -21.02
C ALA A 318 4.68 3.03 -22.17
N GLY A 319 4.81 4.35 -22.16
CA GLY A 319 5.59 5.12 -23.12
C GLY A 319 7.10 5.10 -22.88
N MET A 320 7.55 4.64 -21.72
CA MET A 320 8.98 4.47 -21.42
C MET A 320 9.48 3.20 -22.10
N LYS A 321 10.40 3.33 -23.07
CA LYS A 321 11.14 2.17 -23.60
C LYS A 321 12.19 1.79 -22.56
N PHE A 322 12.10 0.58 -22.02
CA PHE A 322 13.10 -0.03 -21.15
C PHE A 322 14.17 -0.75 -21.96
#